data_25aa5187c00f18035625d8cfca757d3a
#
_entry.id   25aa5187c00f18035625d8cfca757d3a
#
_cell.length_a   1.000
_cell.length_b   1.000
_cell.length_c   1.000
_cell.angle_alpha   90.00
_cell.angle_beta   90.00
_cell.angle_gamma   90.00
#
_symmetry.space_group_name_H-M   'P 1'
#
loop_
_entity.id
_entity.type
_entity.pdbx_description
1 polymer ?
#
loop_
_entity_poly.entity_id
_entity_poly.type
_entity_poly.pdbx_seq_one_letter_code
_entity_poly.pdbx_strand_id
1 'polypeptide(L)'
;MAGKFLAATAALAAASLFLQTVADAAPKAAKDSRNLKIISVDVEGGAAVLFRTPEGKTMLIDTGFPPGGGGQRGLPGAPPFAAPMDAERIAKAATSLGIKKLDYLLITHYHGDHLGGLEALLAKLPVDTFIDHGPNRESPPANATPQQRATSTEARYPALVAAYQGHNHILAQTGNTLDVGSMHIRFVTADGKVPDVPLAGAGQADPNCAGVKTTSIDGGEENARSVGMLITFGKTRILYLGDLTWNKEIELFCPTNKVGKVDVYFVTGHGMNLSSSPPTRAIDPLVAIMQNGPTKGGDQEVINMVNSYPSLKGFWRTHYSIRYPSLNGDPNYIANPDWVPDLASPLALDITPGGDITVTNTRNNFSKTYQARSASGPEN
;
A
#
# COMPACT_ATOMS: atom_id res chain seq x y z
N MET A 1 21.21 72.29 -68.84
CA MET A 1 20.55 72.51 -67.52
C MET A 1 20.79 71.23 -66.71
N ALA A 2 21.40 71.37 -65.58
CA ALA A 2 21.99 70.34 -64.77
C ALA A 2 20.98 69.53 -63.96
N GLY A 3 21.00 68.23 -64.10
CA GLY A 3 20.28 67.27 -63.21
C GLY A 3 21.26 66.49 -62.37
N LYS A 4 21.23 66.67 -61.07
CA LYS A 4 22.08 66.04 -60.09
C LYS A 4 21.56 64.63 -59.79
N PHE A 5 22.44 63.63 -59.94
CA PHE A 5 22.23 62.30 -59.48
C PHE A 5 22.61 62.18 -57.96
N LEU A 6 21.64 61.76 -57.13
CA LEU A 6 21.91 61.34 -55.76
C LEU A 6 22.11 59.86 -55.76
N ALA A 7 23.25 59.41 -55.27
CA ALA A 7 23.56 58.01 -55.01
C ALA A 7 23.06 57.66 -53.60
N ALA A 8 22.21 56.63 -53.50
CA ALA A 8 21.75 56.09 -52.25
C ALA A 8 22.64 54.85 -51.92
N THR A 9 23.39 54.97 -50.85
CA THR A 9 24.17 53.85 -50.26
C THR A 9 23.26 52.98 -49.39
N ALA A 10 23.06 51.74 -49.82
CA ALA A 10 22.37 50.72 -49.00
C ALA A 10 23.37 50.11 -48.02
N ALA A 11 23.08 50.27 -46.73
CA ALA A 11 23.78 49.58 -45.67
C ALA A 11 23.17 48.20 -45.46
N LEU A 12 23.90 47.11 -45.74
CA LEU A 12 23.53 45.74 -45.34
C LEU A 12 23.79 45.58 -43.83
N ALA A 13 22.76 45.44 -43.04
CA ALA A 13 22.85 44.98 -41.65
C ALA A 13 22.85 43.45 -41.66
N ALA A 14 23.97 42.82 -41.31
CA ALA A 14 24.11 41.39 -41.07
C ALA A 14 23.49 41.08 -39.70
N ALA A 15 22.34 40.45 -39.68
CA ALA A 15 21.71 39.88 -38.48
C ALA A 15 22.35 38.52 -38.21
N SER A 16 23.25 38.45 -37.23
CA SER A 16 23.76 37.20 -36.71
C SER A 16 22.70 36.52 -35.85
N LEU A 17 22.07 35.46 -36.38
CA LEU A 17 21.24 34.58 -35.59
C LEU A 17 22.14 33.73 -34.66
N PHE A 18 22.13 34.05 -33.38
CA PHE A 18 22.63 33.13 -32.37
C PHE A 18 21.60 31.98 -32.18
N LEU A 19 21.85 30.82 -32.81
CA LEU A 19 21.21 29.58 -32.40
C LEU A 19 21.72 29.22 -30.98
N GLN A 20 20.93 29.55 -29.97
CA GLN A 20 21.12 28.93 -28.66
C GLN A 20 20.67 27.47 -28.77
N THR A 21 21.62 26.56 -28.83
CA THR A 21 21.37 25.14 -28.60
C THR A 21 20.94 24.97 -27.15
N VAL A 22 19.66 24.78 -26.93
CA VAL A 22 19.14 24.27 -25.65
C VAL A 22 19.69 22.85 -25.54
N ALA A 23 20.77 22.67 -24.77
CA ALA A 23 21.21 21.36 -24.40
C ALA A 23 20.10 20.75 -23.53
N ASP A 24 19.36 19.79 -24.09
CA ASP A 24 18.50 18.89 -23.33
C ASP A 24 19.38 18.23 -22.27
N ALA A 25 19.27 18.72 -21.05
CA ALA A 25 19.88 18.06 -19.91
C ALA A 25 19.14 16.71 -19.76
N ALA A 26 19.77 15.65 -20.26
CA ALA A 26 19.33 14.29 -19.96
C ALA A 26 19.04 14.19 -18.46
N PRO A 27 17.92 13.57 -18.05
CA PRO A 27 17.58 13.44 -16.65
C PRO A 27 18.77 12.74 -15.96
N LYS A 28 19.38 13.47 -15.01
CA LYS A 28 20.47 12.96 -14.18
C LYS A 28 19.97 11.65 -13.59
N ALA A 29 20.58 10.52 -14.00
CA ALA A 29 20.28 9.23 -13.42
C ALA A 29 20.23 9.39 -11.91
N ALA A 30 19.09 9.04 -11.32
CA ALA A 30 18.88 9.16 -9.88
C ALA A 30 20.04 8.42 -9.22
N LYS A 31 20.86 9.13 -8.42
CA LYS A 31 21.86 8.51 -7.56
C LYS A 31 21.16 7.36 -6.86
N ASP A 32 21.74 6.15 -6.88
CA ASP A 32 21.27 5.00 -6.13
C ASP A 32 20.93 5.46 -4.71
N SER A 33 19.62 5.63 -4.46
CA SER A 33 19.19 6.12 -3.16
C SER A 33 19.39 4.98 -2.19
N ARG A 34 20.05 5.23 -1.06
CA ARG A 34 20.19 4.25 0.02
C ARG A 34 18.88 4.01 0.76
N ASN A 35 17.77 4.48 0.18
CA ASN A 35 16.47 4.52 0.84
C ASN A 35 15.55 3.41 0.32
N LEU A 36 14.74 2.88 1.22
CA LEU A 36 13.59 2.07 0.86
C LEU A 36 12.51 2.98 0.27
N LYS A 37 12.05 2.65 -0.92
CA LYS A 37 10.92 3.31 -1.59
C LYS A 37 9.68 2.44 -1.49
N ILE A 38 8.58 3.04 -1.05
CA ILE A 38 7.29 2.36 -0.94
C ILE A 38 6.25 3.21 -1.66
N ILE A 39 5.38 2.59 -2.45
CA ILE A 39 4.21 3.22 -3.03
C ILE A 39 2.97 2.47 -2.57
N SER A 40 2.12 3.13 -1.80
CA SER A 40 0.75 2.68 -1.57
C SER A 40 -0.07 3.11 -2.78
N VAL A 41 -0.35 2.16 -3.66
CA VAL A 41 -1.08 2.42 -4.91
C VAL A 41 -2.55 2.62 -4.60
N ASP A 42 -3.16 3.58 -5.25
CA ASP A 42 -4.61 3.72 -5.19
C ASP A 42 -5.28 2.66 -6.08
N VAL A 43 -5.96 1.75 -5.44
CA VAL A 43 -6.75 0.67 -6.04
C VAL A 43 -8.19 0.67 -5.50
N GLU A 44 -8.77 1.87 -5.31
CA GLU A 44 -10.19 2.10 -5.02
C GLU A 44 -10.73 1.38 -3.77
N GLY A 45 -9.90 1.23 -2.74
CA GLY A 45 -10.24 0.51 -1.51
C GLY A 45 -9.98 -0.99 -1.57
N GLY A 46 -9.15 -1.43 -2.51
CA GLY A 46 -8.41 -2.66 -2.43
C GLY A 46 -7.02 -2.43 -1.84
N ALA A 47 -6.13 -3.40 -1.98
CA ALA A 47 -4.76 -3.31 -1.50
C ALA A 47 -3.74 -3.50 -2.63
N ALA A 48 -2.74 -2.62 -2.67
CA ALA A 48 -1.52 -2.79 -3.45
C ALA A 48 -0.41 -1.92 -2.86
N VAL A 49 0.67 -2.53 -2.38
CA VAL A 49 1.83 -1.80 -1.85
C VAL A 49 3.10 -2.30 -2.51
N LEU A 50 3.78 -1.39 -3.20
CA LEU A 50 4.99 -1.69 -3.95
C LEU A 50 6.21 -1.20 -3.19
N PHE A 51 7.21 -2.08 -3.04
CA PHE A 51 8.48 -1.82 -2.37
C PHE A 51 9.63 -1.92 -3.38
N ARG A 52 10.61 -1.01 -3.25
CA ARG A 52 11.90 -1.11 -3.92
C ARG A 52 13.01 -0.79 -2.93
N THR A 53 13.88 -1.76 -2.68
CA THR A 53 15.03 -1.60 -1.77
C THR A 53 16.18 -0.84 -2.43
N PRO A 54 17.16 -0.35 -1.66
CA PRO A 54 18.37 0.31 -2.21
C PRO A 54 19.11 -0.55 -3.23
N GLU A 55 19.13 -1.87 -3.02
CA GLU A 55 19.79 -2.85 -3.89
C GLU A 55 18.99 -3.12 -5.18
N GLY A 56 17.80 -2.52 -5.29
CA GLY A 56 16.93 -2.68 -6.44
C GLY A 56 16.02 -3.91 -6.36
N LYS A 57 15.99 -4.63 -5.22
CA LYS A 57 15.04 -5.71 -5.00
C LYS A 57 13.63 -5.16 -4.83
N THR A 58 12.66 -5.91 -5.32
CA THR A 58 11.29 -5.44 -5.46
C THR A 58 10.29 -6.44 -4.87
N MET A 59 9.28 -5.91 -4.21
CA MET A 59 8.17 -6.69 -3.67
C MET A 59 6.86 -5.94 -3.88
N LEU A 60 5.83 -6.63 -4.32
CA LEU A 60 4.46 -6.15 -4.31
C LEU A 60 3.66 -6.96 -3.32
N ILE A 61 2.85 -6.29 -2.52
CA ILE A 61 1.84 -6.89 -1.65
C ILE A 61 0.48 -6.60 -2.29
N ASP A 62 -0.25 -7.64 -2.63
CA ASP A 62 -1.58 -7.64 -3.23
C ASP A 62 -1.68 -6.95 -4.61
N THR A 63 -2.78 -7.18 -5.33
CA THR A 63 -2.94 -6.78 -6.74
C THR A 63 -4.20 -5.95 -7.01
N GLY A 64 -4.94 -5.58 -5.96
CA GLY A 64 -6.19 -4.84 -6.10
C GLY A 64 -7.33 -5.67 -6.71
N PHE A 65 -8.32 -4.96 -7.23
CA PHE A 65 -9.52 -5.55 -7.81
C PHE A 65 -9.31 -6.14 -9.21
N PRO A 66 -10.19 -7.07 -9.63
CA PRO A 66 -10.21 -7.54 -11.02
C PRO A 66 -10.65 -6.41 -11.97
N PRO A 67 -10.36 -6.55 -13.28
CA PRO A 67 -10.83 -5.60 -14.28
C PRO A 67 -12.32 -5.28 -14.14
N GLY A 68 -12.62 -3.98 -14.05
CA GLY A 68 -13.96 -3.51 -13.79
C GLY A 68 -14.43 -3.73 -12.33
N GLY A 69 -13.57 -4.10 -11.37
CA GLY A 69 -13.74 -4.02 -9.92
C GLY A 69 -13.43 -2.61 -9.40
N GLY A 70 -13.68 -2.35 -8.13
CA GLY A 70 -13.33 -1.11 -7.43
C GLY A 70 -14.48 -0.38 -6.75
N GLY A 71 -14.12 0.53 -5.83
CA GLY A 71 -15.03 1.14 -4.87
C GLY A 71 -16.02 2.18 -5.39
N GLN A 72 -15.93 2.61 -6.65
CA GLN A 72 -16.85 3.60 -7.23
C GLN A 72 -18.13 2.98 -7.82
N ARG A 73 -18.26 1.66 -7.80
CA ARG A 73 -19.41 0.99 -8.39
C ARG A 73 -20.70 1.28 -7.64
N GLY A 74 -21.68 1.77 -8.38
CA GLY A 74 -23.03 1.99 -7.87
C GLY A 74 -23.24 3.28 -7.10
N LEU A 75 -22.27 4.20 -7.10
CA LEU A 75 -22.52 5.54 -6.59
C LEU A 75 -23.40 6.34 -7.57
N PRO A 76 -24.49 6.98 -7.10
CA PRO A 76 -25.30 7.84 -7.94
C PRO A 76 -24.46 8.95 -8.56
N GLY A 77 -24.48 9.09 -9.88
CA GLY A 77 -23.72 10.12 -10.60
C GLY A 77 -22.25 9.78 -10.85
N ALA A 78 -21.76 8.61 -10.44
CA ALA A 78 -20.44 8.15 -10.85
C ALA A 78 -20.41 7.98 -12.38
N PRO A 79 -19.36 8.48 -13.07
CA PRO A 79 -19.21 8.21 -14.49
C PRO A 79 -19.08 6.70 -14.72
N PRO A 80 -19.40 6.21 -15.93
CA PRO A 80 -19.04 4.84 -16.30
C PRO A 80 -17.55 4.65 -16.01
N PHE A 81 -17.18 3.53 -15.40
CA PHE A 81 -15.82 3.25 -14.97
C PHE A 81 -14.87 3.28 -16.17
N ALA A 82 -14.25 4.42 -16.41
CA ALA A 82 -13.25 4.65 -17.44
C ALA A 82 -11.84 4.85 -16.85
N ALA A 83 -11.71 4.71 -15.53
CA ALA A 83 -10.42 4.85 -14.85
C ALA A 83 -9.50 3.67 -15.20
N PRO A 84 -8.18 3.88 -15.17
CA PRO A 84 -7.21 2.82 -15.36
C PRO A 84 -7.50 1.65 -14.41
N MET A 85 -7.40 0.41 -14.92
CA MET A 85 -7.51 -0.79 -14.08
C MET A 85 -6.41 -0.81 -13.03
N ASP A 86 -6.63 -1.47 -11.89
CA ASP A 86 -5.66 -1.53 -10.79
C ASP A 86 -4.30 -2.05 -11.25
N ALA A 87 -4.28 -3.08 -12.11
CA ALA A 87 -3.05 -3.57 -12.73
C ALA A 87 -2.29 -2.49 -13.53
N GLU A 88 -2.99 -1.53 -14.14
CA GLU A 88 -2.37 -0.41 -14.86
C GLU A 88 -1.81 0.63 -13.89
N ARG A 89 -2.53 0.91 -12.80
CA ARG A 89 -2.08 1.79 -11.71
C ARG A 89 -0.82 1.23 -11.05
N ILE A 90 -0.78 -0.09 -10.78
CA ILE A 90 0.39 -0.79 -10.23
C ILE A 90 1.55 -0.75 -11.23
N ALA A 91 1.32 -1.03 -12.51
CA ALA A 91 2.36 -0.98 -13.54
C ALA A 91 2.92 0.45 -13.72
N LYS A 92 2.08 1.48 -13.63
CA LYS A 92 2.51 2.89 -13.63
C LYS A 92 3.39 3.21 -12.41
N ALA A 93 2.99 2.75 -11.22
CA ALA A 93 3.79 2.89 -9.99
C ALA A 93 5.14 2.17 -10.13
N ALA A 94 5.16 0.95 -10.66
CA ALA A 94 6.38 0.20 -10.94
C ALA A 94 7.31 0.95 -11.90
N THR A 95 6.76 1.49 -12.99
CA THR A 95 7.50 2.29 -13.96
C THR A 95 8.13 3.54 -13.31
N SER A 96 7.42 4.22 -12.41
CA SER A 96 7.94 5.41 -11.70
C SER A 96 9.13 5.10 -10.81
N LEU A 97 9.25 3.86 -10.34
CA LEU A 97 10.39 3.35 -9.58
C LEU A 97 11.43 2.64 -10.45
N GLY A 98 11.28 2.62 -11.78
CA GLY A 98 12.17 1.89 -12.69
C GLY A 98 12.09 0.37 -12.59
N ILE A 99 10.98 -0.16 -12.03
CA ILE A 99 10.75 -1.59 -11.85
C ILE A 99 10.19 -2.17 -13.16
N LYS A 100 10.83 -3.21 -13.67
CA LYS A 100 10.42 -3.93 -14.88
C LYS A 100 9.97 -5.36 -14.58
N LYS A 101 10.22 -5.84 -13.38
CA LYS A 101 9.93 -7.18 -12.90
C LYS A 101 9.82 -7.14 -11.37
N LEU A 102 8.99 -8.00 -10.80
CA LEU A 102 8.91 -8.19 -9.35
C LEU A 102 9.77 -9.39 -8.94
N ASP A 103 10.68 -9.18 -7.97
CA ASP A 103 11.36 -10.30 -7.33
C ASP A 103 10.37 -11.12 -6.49
N TYR A 104 9.41 -10.43 -5.84
CA TYR A 104 8.39 -11.07 -5.00
C TYR A 104 7.01 -10.45 -5.23
N LEU A 105 6.00 -11.32 -5.31
CA LEU A 105 4.58 -10.97 -5.19
C LEU A 105 4.00 -11.73 -4.00
N LEU A 106 3.54 -11.00 -2.99
CA LEU A 106 2.85 -11.57 -1.84
C LEU A 106 1.36 -11.29 -1.96
N ILE A 107 0.55 -12.33 -1.83
CA ILE A 107 -0.90 -12.23 -1.70
C ILE A 107 -1.26 -12.50 -0.24
N THR A 108 -1.86 -11.50 0.42
CA THR A 108 -2.20 -11.61 1.83
C THR A 108 -3.31 -12.62 2.07
N HIS A 109 -4.34 -12.58 1.23
CA HIS A 109 -5.48 -13.48 1.21
C HIS A 109 -6.24 -13.37 -0.13
N TYR A 110 -7.27 -14.18 -0.36
CA TYR A 110 -7.78 -14.39 -1.72
C TYR A 110 -9.06 -13.62 -2.06
N HIS A 111 -9.45 -12.61 -1.28
CA HIS A 111 -10.55 -11.73 -1.65
C HIS A 111 -10.24 -10.92 -2.92
N GLY A 112 -11.32 -10.50 -3.59
CA GLY A 112 -11.23 -9.90 -4.91
C GLY A 112 -10.50 -8.57 -4.99
N ASP A 113 -10.39 -7.85 -3.91
CA ASP A 113 -9.70 -6.59 -3.77
C ASP A 113 -8.21 -6.71 -3.39
N HIS A 114 -7.75 -7.97 -3.24
CA HIS A 114 -6.35 -8.33 -2.99
C HIS A 114 -5.77 -9.19 -4.12
N LEU A 115 -6.49 -10.23 -4.53
CA LEU A 115 -6.05 -11.16 -5.57
C LEU A 115 -6.62 -10.83 -6.98
N GLY A 116 -7.64 -9.98 -7.04
CA GLY A 116 -8.44 -9.84 -8.26
C GLY A 116 -7.69 -9.29 -9.48
N GLY A 117 -6.66 -8.47 -9.26
CA GLY A 117 -5.86 -7.90 -10.35
C GLY A 117 -4.75 -8.80 -10.88
N LEU A 118 -4.54 -10.01 -10.31
CA LEU A 118 -3.40 -10.87 -10.58
C LEU A 118 -3.15 -11.12 -12.06
N GLU A 119 -4.13 -11.67 -12.80
CA GLU A 119 -3.95 -12.04 -14.20
C GLU A 119 -3.63 -10.83 -15.09
N ALA A 120 -4.33 -9.72 -14.86
CA ALA A 120 -4.10 -8.47 -15.57
C ALA A 120 -2.72 -7.86 -15.25
N LEU A 121 -2.23 -8.03 -14.03
CA LEU A 121 -0.90 -7.58 -13.61
C LEU A 121 0.20 -8.43 -14.26
N LEU A 122 0.07 -9.75 -14.24
CA LEU A 122 1.08 -10.66 -14.82
C LEU A 122 1.28 -10.44 -16.31
N ALA A 123 0.26 -9.98 -17.03
CA ALA A 123 0.37 -9.58 -18.42
C ALA A 123 1.26 -8.31 -18.62
N LYS A 124 1.56 -7.55 -17.55
CA LYS A 124 2.31 -6.30 -17.60
C LYS A 124 3.66 -6.38 -16.87
N LEU A 125 3.73 -7.15 -15.79
CA LEU A 125 4.87 -7.16 -14.89
C LEU A 125 5.19 -8.61 -14.46
N PRO A 126 6.28 -9.20 -14.98
CA PRO A 126 6.70 -10.54 -14.60
C PRO A 126 7.03 -10.66 -13.12
N VAL A 127 6.83 -11.85 -12.54
CA VAL A 127 7.08 -12.18 -11.13
C VAL A 127 8.01 -13.38 -11.03
N ASP A 128 9.02 -13.31 -10.18
CA ASP A 128 9.95 -14.45 -9.97
C ASP A 128 9.48 -15.39 -8.84
N THR A 129 9.00 -14.83 -7.73
CA THR A 129 8.63 -15.59 -6.53
C THR A 129 7.27 -15.16 -6.03
N PHE A 130 6.38 -16.12 -5.82
CA PHE A 130 5.06 -15.91 -5.24
C PHE A 130 5.08 -16.29 -3.77
N ILE A 131 4.32 -15.56 -2.94
CA ILE A 131 4.19 -15.79 -1.50
C ILE A 131 2.71 -15.73 -1.13
N ASP A 132 2.21 -16.73 -0.43
CA ASP A 132 0.84 -16.76 0.10
C ASP A 132 0.75 -17.63 1.36
N HIS A 133 -0.46 -17.78 1.95
CA HIS A 133 -0.68 -18.59 3.15
C HIS A 133 -1.05 -20.05 2.87
N GLY A 134 -1.07 -20.47 1.60
CA GLY A 134 -1.42 -21.85 1.20
C GLY A 134 -2.87 -22.00 0.73
N PRO A 135 -3.49 -23.17 0.87
CA PRO A 135 -4.78 -23.46 0.27
C PRO A 135 -5.90 -22.53 0.74
N ASN A 136 -6.76 -22.10 -0.19
CA ASN A 136 -8.01 -21.42 0.14
C ASN A 136 -8.87 -22.30 1.08
N ARG A 137 -9.46 -21.69 2.09
CA ARG A 137 -10.32 -22.34 3.09
C ARG A 137 -11.76 -21.81 3.10
N GLU A 138 -12.03 -20.77 2.32
CA GLU A 138 -13.33 -20.15 2.26
C GLU A 138 -14.10 -20.62 1.03
N SER A 139 -15.33 -21.07 1.24
CA SER A 139 -16.26 -21.43 0.18
C SER A 139 -17.48 -20.50 0.21
N PRO A 140 -18.08 -20.21 -0.94
CA PRO A 140 -19.29 -19.40 -0.99
C PRO A 140 -20.45 -20.10 -0.23
N PRO A 141 -21.36 -19.34 0.39
CA PRO A 141 -22.52 -19.90 1.07
C PRO A 141 -23.33 -20.86 0.18
N ALA A 142 -23.96 -21.86 0.78
CA ALA A 142 -24.74 -22.86 0.04
C ALA A 142 -25.80 -22.24 -0.89
N ASN A 143 -26.40 -21.12 -0.46
CA ASN A 143 -27.40 -20.35 -1.21
C ASN A 143 -26.81 -19.22 -2.06
N ALA A 144 -25.47 -19.21 -2.27
CA ALA A 144 -24.82 -18.18 -3.08
C ALA A 144 -25.36 -18.18 -4.52
N THR A 145 -25.56 -16.99 -5.05
CA THR A 145 -25.93 -16.78 -6.46
C THR A 145 -24.79 -17.19 -7.39
N PRO A 146 -25.07 -17.46 -8.68
CA PRO A 146 -24.00 -17.72 -9.66
C PRO A 146 -22.91 -16.63 -9.69
N GLN A 147 -23.30 -15.35 -9.55
CA GLN A 147 -22.37 -14.24 -9.51
C GLN A 147 -21.48 -14.28 -8.26
N GLN A 148 -22.05 -14.56 -7.09
CA GLN A 148 -21.27 -14.68 -5.85
C GLN A 148 -20.29 -15.84 -5.93
N ARG A 149 -20.69 -16.98 -6.51
CA ARG A 149 -19.79 -18.13 -6.73
C ARG A 149 -18.66 -17.75 -7.68
N ALA A 150 -18.95 -17.11 -8.81
CA ALA A 150 -17.96 -16.71 -9.80
C ALA A 150 -16.96 -15.67 -9.29
N THR A 151 -17.30 -14.94 -8.21
CA THR A 151 -16.46 -13.92 -7.60
C THR A 151 -15.91 -14.32 -6.23
N SER A 152 -16.09 -15.58 -5.81
CA SER A 152 -15.62 -16.10 -4.54
C SER A 152 -14.09 -16.32 -4.54
N THR A 153 -13.52 -16.49 -3.35
CA THR A 153 -12.12 -16.88 -3.15
C THR A 153 -11.85 -18.24 -3.79
N GLU A 154 -12.80 -19.20 -3.66
CA GLU A 154 -12.73 -20.51 -4.29
C GLU A 154 -12.60 -20.45 -5.82
N ALA A 155 -13.30 -19.50 -6.47
CA ALA A 155 -13.20 -19.31 -7.91
C ALA A 155 -11.90 -18.61 -8.35
N ARG A 156 -11.29 -17.78 -7.49
CA ARG A 156 -10.06 -17.02 -7.82
C ARG A 156 -8.77 -17.76 -7.49
N TYR A 157 -8.75 -18.54 -6.42
CA TYR A 157 -7.55 -19.22 -5.97
C TYR A 157 -6.85 -20.08 -7.04
N PRO A 158 -7.56 -20.82 -7.92
CA PRO A 158 -6.93 -21.57 -9.00
C PRO A 158 -6.06 -20.74 -9.94
N ALA A 159 -6.39 -19.46 -10.17
CA ALA A 159 -5.56 -18.57 -10.99
C ALA A 159 -4.21 -18.29 -10.32
N LEU A 160 -4.16 -18.11 -9.00
CA LEU A 160 -2.91 -17.97 -8.26
C LEU A 160 -2.08 -19.26 -8.34
N VAL A 161 -2.72 -20.43 -8.14
CA VAL A 161 -2.06 -21.72 -8.26
C VAL A 161 -1.45 -21.91 -9.63
N ALA A 162 -2.16 -21.55 -10.68
CA ALA A 162 -1.66 -21.60 -12.06
C ALA A 162 -0.49 -20.61 -12.27
N ALA A 163 -0.56 -19.42 -11.67
CA ALA A 163 0.43 -18.36 -11.85
C ALA A 163 1.80 -18.73 -11.27
N TYR A 164 1.87 -19.44 -10.16
CA TYR A 164 3.16 -19.83 -9.58
C TYR A 164 3.73 -21.14 -10.14
N GLN A 165 3.02 -21.85 -11.04
CA GLN A 165 3.60 -23.03 -11.67
C GLN A 165 4.86 -22.67 -12.47
N GLY A 166 5.97 -23.36 -12.18
CA GLY A 166 7.26 -23.07 -12.83
C GLY A 166 8.01 -21.85 -12.24
N HIS A 167 7.47 -21.22 -11.23
CA HIS A 167 8.09 -20.13 -10.46
C HIS A 167 8.44 -20.58 -9.03
N ASN A 168 9.24 -19.79 -8.33
CA ASN A 168 9.44 -20.00 -6.91
C ASN A 168 8.15 -19.69 -6.15
N HIS A 169 7.82 -20.55 -5.17
CA HIS A 169 6.65 -20.38 -4.32
C HIS A 169 7.06 -20.57 -2.84
N ILE A 170 6.72 -19.61 -2.00
CA ILE A 170 6.98 -19.60 -0.57
C ILE A 170 5.65 -19.60 0.16
N LEU A 171 5.43 -20.60 1.00
CA LEU A 171 4.33 -20.58 1.96
C LEU A 171 4.73 -19.73 3.16
N ALA A 172 4.03 -18.63 3.36
CA ALA A 172 4.18 -17.80 4.54
C ALA A 172 3.77 -18.59 5.79
N GLN A 173 4.63 -18.59 6.78
CA GLN A 173 4.36 -19.24 8.08
C GLN A 173 4.72 -18.25 9.18
N THR A 174 3.86 -18.16 10.18
CA THR A 174 4.07 -17.31 11.36
C THR A 174 5.42 -17.64 12.03
N GLY A 175 6.22 -16.60 12.27
CA GLY A 175 7.56 -16.73 12.87
C GLY A 175 8.69 -16.83 11.85
N ASN A 176 8.43 -17.25 10.61
CA ASN A 176 9.46 -17.29 9.55
C ASN A 176 9.86 -15.89 9.12
N THR A 177 11.05 -15.80 8.51
CA THR A 177 11.62 -14.54 8.02
C THR A 177 11.95 -14.64 6.53
N LEU A 178 11.99 -13.48 5.87
CA LEU A 178 12.41 -13.31 4.49
C LEU A 178 13.18 -11.99 4.37
N ASP A 179 14.35 -12.03 3.74
CA ASP A 179 15.11 -10.83 3.38
C ASP A 179 14.86 -10.46 1.92
N VAL A 180 14.46 -9.21 1.71
CA VAL A 180 14.33 -8.61 0.37
C VAL A 180 15.33 -7.47 0.29
N GLY A 181 16.56 -7.77 -0.19
CA GLY A 181 17.69 -6.86 -0.03
C GLY A 181 17.92 -6.52 1.45
N SER A 182 18.03 -5.25 1.77
CA SER A 182 18.17 -4.76 3.15
C SER A 182 16.85 -4.62 3.93
N MET A 183 15.74 -5.02 3.35
CA MET A 183 14.44 -5.07 4.02
C MET A 183 14.24 -6.44 4.65
N HIS A 184 14.15 -6.50 5.98
CA HIS A 184 13.91 -7.72 6.74
C HIS A 184 12.42 -7.87 7.07
N ILE A 185 11.82 -8.98 6.70
CA ILE A 185 10.41 -9.30 6.91
C ILE A 185 10.29 -10.46 7.88
N ARG A 186 9.45 -10.29 8.90
CA ARG A 186 9.00 -11.37 9.77
C ARG A 186 7.49 -11.56 9.60
N PHE A 187 7.06 -12.74 9.22
CA PHE A 187 5.64 -13.07 9.15
C PHE A 187 5.08 -13.18 10.57
N VAL A 188 4.16 -12.29 10.92
CA VAL A 188 3.51 -12.24 12.25
C VAL A 188 2.15 -12.89 12.25
N THR A 189 1.51 -13.04 11.08
CA THR A 189 0.31 -13.85 10.90
C THR A 189 0.36 -14.58 9.58
N ALA A 190 -0.17 -15.79 9.51
CA ALA A 190 -0.39 -16.55 8.29
C ALA A 190 -1.30 -17.75 8.57
N ASP A 191 -2.18 -18.10 7.63
CA ASP A 191 -3.10 -19.25 7.71
C ASP A 191 -3.84 -19.33 9.05
N GLY A 192 -4.31 -18.18 9.55
CA GLY A 192 -5.07 -18.08 10.80
C GLY A 192 -4.24 -18.22 12.08
N LYS A 193 -2.91 -18.28 11.99
CA LYS A 193 -2.01 -18.40 13.14
C LYS A 193 -1.40 -17.05 13.50
N VAL A 194 -1.11 -16.86 14.79
CA VAL A 194 -0.35 -15.73 15.36
C VAL A 194 0.84 -16.30 16.15
N PRO A 195 1.86 -15.50 16.50
CA PRO A 195 3.01 -16.00 17.29
C PRO A 195 2.56 -16.54 18.66
N ASP A 196 3.13 -17.66 19.08
CA ASP A 196 2.90 -18.20 20.43
C ASP A 196 3.57 -17.33 21.49
N VAL A 197 4.73 -16.76 21.18
CA VAL A 197 5.51 -15.90 22.07
C VAL A 197 5.72 -14.51 21.43
N PRO A 198 5.84 -13.47 22.24
CA PRO A 198 6.15 -12.13 21.74
C PRO A 198 7.50 -12.09 20.99
N LEU A 199 7.58 -11.21 19.98
CA LEU A 199 8.83 -10.91 19.29
C LEU A 199 9.81 -10.19 20.24
N ALA A 200 11.09 -10.19 19.88
CA ALA A 200 12.11 -9.47 20.64
C ALA A 200 11.73 -7.99 20.83
N GLY A 201 11.84 -7.51 22.06
CA GLY A 201 11.43 -6.13 22.41
C GLY A 201 9.92 -5.88 22.52
N ALA A 202 9.09 -6.90 22.31
CA ALA A 202 7.65 -6.88 22.51
C ALA A 202 7.25 -7.53 23.86
N GLY A 203 5.98 -7.91 24.02
CA GLY A 203 5.51 -8.65 25.21
C GLY A 203 5.01 -7.75 26.34
N GLN A 204 4.88 -6.46 26.10
CA GLN A 204 4.27 -5.57 27.09
C GLN A 204 2.78 -5.87 27.24
N ALA A 205 2.29 -5.87 28.48
CA ALA A 205 0.86 -6.00 28.73
C ALA A 205 0.09 -4.88 28.03
N ASP A 206 -1.02 -5.27 27.37
CA ASP A 206 -1.86 -4.29 26.69
C ASP A 206 -3.10 -3.95 27.55
N PRO A 207 -3.19 -2.74 28.12
CA PRO A 207 -4.34 -2.33 28.92
C PRO A 207 -5.63 -2.25 28.09
N ASN A 208 -5.53 -2.14 26.76
CA ASN A 208 -6.69 -2.08 25.88
C ASN A 208 -7.37 -3.46 25.69
N CYS A 209 -6.80 -4.53 26.23
CA CYS A 209 -7.42 -5.85 26.24
C CYS A 209 -8.56 -5.97 27.23
N ALA A 210 -8.61 -5.08 28.25
CA ALA A 210 -9.64 -5.15 29.29
C ALA A 210 -11.04 -4.93 28.71
N GLY A 211 -11.92 -5.92 28.88
CA GLY A 211 -13.30 -5.87 28.40
C GLY A 211 -13.52 -6.04 26.91
N VAL A 212 -12.47 -6.19 26.12
CA VAL A 212 -12.59 -6.48 24.68
C VAL A 212 -13.09 -7.91 24.49
N LYS A 213 -14.07 -8.08 23.62
CA LYS A 213 -14.69 -9.38 23.31
C LYS A 213 -14.48 -9.72 21.85
N THR A 214 -14.40 -11.00 21.56
CA THR A 214 -14.52 -11.52 20.20
C THR A 214 -15.89 -11.19 19.62
N THR A 215 -15.96 -11.09 18.31
CA THR A 215 -17.20 -10.82 17.57
C THR A 215 -17.55 -12.01 16.68
N SER A 216 -18.84 -12.18 16.41
CA SER A 216 -19.33 -13.14 15.41
C SER A 216 -19.27 -12.58 13.98
N ILE A 217 -18.99 -11.28 13.83
CA ILE A 217 -18.87 -10.60 12.55
C ILE A 217 -17.42 -10.10 12.45
N ASP A 218 -16.53 -10.98 12.03
CA ASP A 218 -15.10 -10.69 12.00
C ASP A 218 -14.45 -10.79 10.60
N GLY A 219 -15.27 -10.68 9.54
CA GLY A 219 -14.76 -10.57 8.17
C GLY A 219 -14.52 -11.88 7.43
N GLY A 220 -14.71 -13.04 8.08
CA GLY A 220 -14.69 -14.35 7.43
C GLY A 220 -13.34 -15.08 7.49
N GLU A 221 -13.32 -16.29 6.92
CA GLU A 221 -12.22 -17.24 7.01
C GLU A 221 -10.95 -16.76 6.29
N GLU A 222 -11.07 -16.19 5.11
CA GLU A 222 -9.89 -15.72 4.35
C GLU A 222 -9.25 -14.49 5.00
N ASN A 223 -10.04 -13.53 5.48
CA ASN A 223 -9.52 -12.39 6.22
C ASN A 223 -8.73 -12.86 7.47
N ALA A 224 -9.26 -13.83 8.21
CA ALA A 224 -8.58 -14.39 9.39
C ALA A 224 -7.24 -15.06 9.06
N ARG A 225 -7.00 -15.42 7.79
CA ARG A 225 -5.77 -16.07 7.30
C ARG A 225 -4.77 -15.10 6.70
N SER A 226 -5.07 -13.82 6.67
CA SER A 226 -4.20 -12.78 6.08
C SER A 226 -2.74 -12.96 6.51
N VAL A 227 -1.84 -12.93 5.53
CA VAL A 227 -0.40 -12.86 5.79
C VAL A 227 -0.08 -11.48 6.32
N GLY A 228 0.27 -11.41 7.60
CA GLY A 228 0.71 -10.19 8.26
C GLY A 228 2.21 -10.17 8.45
N MET A 229 2.80 -9.00 8.35
CA MET A 229 4.24 -8.82 8.36
C MET A 229 4.66 -7.67 9.26
N LEU A 230 5.71 -7.89 10.03
CA LEU A 230 6.55 -6.84 10.58
C LEU A 230 7.76 -6.70 9.64
N ILE A 231 7.89 -5.54 9.03
CA ILE A 231 8.96 -5.21 8.10
C ILE A 231 9.92 -4.25 8.81
N THR A 232 11.21 -4.57 8.82
CA THR A 232 12.25 -3.71 9.40
C THR A 232 13.20 -3.26 8.29
N PHE A 233 13.44 -1.94 8.23
CA PHE A 233 14.46 -1.34 7.37
C PHE A 233 15.25 -0.30 8.15
N GLY A 234 16.52 -0.57 8.39
CA GLY A 234 17.34 0.25 9.28
C GLY A 234 16.69 0.38 10.67
N LYS A 235 16.33 1.61 11.06
CA LYS A 235 15.66 1.87 12.34
C LYS A 235 14.14 1.82 12.28
N THR A 236 13.56 1.73 11.09
CA THR A 236 12.11 1.85 10.89
C THR A 236 11.43 0.48 10.96
N ARG A 237 10.34 0.40 11.71
CA ARG A 237 9.47 -0.77 11.83
C ARG A 237 8.12 -0.46 11.20
N ILE A 238 7.71 -1.28 10.25
CA ILE A 238 6.47 -1.13 9.47
C ILE A 238 5.60 -2.36 9.73
N LEU A 239 4.34 -2.15 10.10
CA LEU A 239 3.36 -3.23 10.27
C LEU A 239 2.35 -3.21 9.14
N TYR A 240 2.16 -4.38 8.51
CA TYR A 240 1.15 -4.66 7.52
C TYR A 240 0.43 -5.96 7.87
N LEU A 241 -0.88 -5.95 8.02
CA LEU A 241 -1.66 -7.12 8.47
C LEU A 241 -2.72 -7.58 7.46
N GLY A 242 -2.75 -7.00 6.24
CA GLY A 242 -3.82 -7.27 5.28
C GLY A 242 -5.19 -6.92 5.86
N ASP A 243 -6.14 -7.84 5.74
CA ASP A 243 -7.48 -7.70 6.31
C ASP A 243 -7.67 -8.56 7.55
N LEU A 244 -6.61 -8.72 8.35
CA LEU A 244 -6.64 -9.53 9.58
C LEU A 244 -7.86 -9.15 10.42
N THR A 245 -8.61 -10.17 10.88
CA THR A 245 -9.88 -9.94 11.55
C THR A 245 -9.72 -9.44 12.99
N TRP A 246 -10.76 -8.80 13.51
CA TRP A 246 -10.87 -8.36 14.90
C TRP A 246 -10.46 -9.45 15.90
N ASN A 247 -10.96 -10.67 15.71
CA ASN A 247 -10.65 -11.78 16.62
C ASN A 247 -9.18 -12.18 16.56
N LYS A 248 -8.56 -12.16 15.38
CA LYS A 248 -7.14 -12.46 15.21
C LYS A 248 -6.23 -11.33 15.74
N GLU A 249 -6.67 -10.09 15.67
CA GLU A 249 -5.98 -8.97 16.32
C GLU A 249 -5.99 -9.14 17.85
N ILE A 250 -7.10 -9.60 18.45
CA ILE A 250 -7.15 -9.92 19.88
C ILE A 250 -6.11 -11.01 20.22
N GLU A 251 -6.03 -12.06 19.44
CA GLU A 251 -5.02 -13.13 19.64
C GLU A 251 -3.58 -12.60 19.50
N LEU A 252 -3.35 -11.64 18.61
CA LEU A 252 -2.03 -11.05 18.36
C LEU A 252 -1.59 -10.06 19.45
N PHE A 253 -2.52 -9.30 19.99
CA PHE A 253 -2.23 -8.18 20.88
C PHE A 253 -2.63 -8.41 22.35
N CYS A 254 -3.41 -9.48 22.67
CA CYS A 254 -3.88 -9.75 24.02
C CYS A 254 -3.36 -11.11 24.56
N PRO A 255 -3.11 -11.21 25.88
CA PRO A 255 -3.09 -10.12 26.88
C PRO A 255 -1.86 -9.23 26.78
N THR A 256 -0.91 -9.57 25.89
CA THR A 256 0.33 -8.85 25.65
C THR A 256 0.51 -8.56 24.17
N ASN A 257 1.00 -7.39 23.84
CA ASN A 257 1.35 -7.04 22.47
C ASN A 257 2.53 -7.89 22.00
N LYS A 258 2.29 -8.84 21.09
CA LYS A 258 3.31 -9.76 20.58
C LYS A 258 4.20 -9.16 19.50
N VAL A 259 3.85 -8.00 18.93
CA VAL A 259 4.58 -7.33 17.84
C VAL A 259 5.48 -6.22 18.36
N GLY A 260 5.05 -5.51 19.42
CA GLY A 260 5.71 -4.32 19.93
C GLY A 260 5.26 -3.03 19.22
N LYS A 261 5.93 -1.91 19.51
CA LYS A 261 5.64 -0.62 18.88
C LYS A 261 6.19 -0.58 17.44
N VAL A 262 5.51 0.17 16.57
CA VAL A 262 5.91 0.34 15.17
C VAL A 262 5.96 1.82 14.79
N ASP A 263 6.65 2.17 13.73
CA ASP A 263 6.75 3.55 13.24
C ASP A 263 5.72 3.83 12.15
N VAL A 264 5.50 2.87 11.25
CA VAL A 264 4.50 2.95 10.19
C VAL A 264 3.51 1.81 10.35
N TYR A 265 2.23 2.13 10.29
CA TYR A 265 1.15 1.15 10.29
C TYR A 265 0.26 1.32 9.06
N PHE A 266 0.19 0.29 8.24
CA PHE A 266 -0.85 0.18 7.23
C PHE A 266 -2.12 -0.30 7.92
N VAL A 267 -3.13 0.56 7.94
CA VAL A 267 -4.36 0.32 8.72
C VAL A 267 -5.06 -0.93 8.20
N THR A 268 -5.22 -1.90 9.07
CA THR A 268 -5.80 -3.22 8.76
C THR A 268 -7.19 -3.09 8.17
N GLY A 269 -7.52 -3.94 7.19
CA GLY A 269 -8.87 -4.05 6.63
C GLY A 269 -9.39 -2.77 5.99
N HIS A 270 -8.52 -1.98 5.34
CA HIS A 270 -8.88 -0.70 4.71
C HIS A 270 -9.52 0.32 5.66
N GLY A 271 -9.43 0.09 6.96
CA GLY A 271 -10.15 0.87 7.96
C GLY A 271 -11.62 0.50 8.10
N MET A 272 -12.00 -0.74 7.81
CA MET A 272 -13.32 -1.28 8.13
C MET A 272 -13.39 -1.72 9.61
N ASN A 273 -14.57 -1.61 10.21
CA ASN A 273 -14.79 -1.96 11.62
C ASN A 273 -14.81 -3.49 11.90
N LEU A 274 -14.54 -4.31 10.90
CA LEU A 274 -14.27 -5.75 11.01
C LEU A 274 -12.85 -6.07 11.46
N SER A 275 -12.00 -5.05 11.49
CA SER A 275 -10.61 -5.05 11.90
C SER A 275 -10.36 -3.86 12.83
N SER A 276 -9.08 -3.60 13.17
CA SER A 276 -8.67 -2.43 13.97
C SER A 276 -9.33 -2.42 15.36
N SER A 277 -9.18 -3.55 16.05
CA SER A 277 -9.67 -3.74 17.42
C SER A 277 -8.95 -2.79 18.42
N PRO A 278 -9.55 -2.44 19.56
CA PRO A 278 -8.91 -1.56 20.55
C PRO A 278 -7.51 -1.98 20.99
N PRO A 279 -7.15 -3.28 21.10
CA PRO A 279 -5.78 -3.72 21.39
C PRO A 279 -4.73 -3.28 20.38
N THR A 280 -5.09 -2.95 19.15
CA THR A 280 -4.14 -2.40 18.17
C THR A 280 -3.51 -1.08 18.62
N ARG A 281 -4.09 -0.38 19.63
CA ARG A 281 -3.46 0.80 20.23
C ARG A 281 -2.08 0.55 20.82
N ALA A 282 -1.77 -0.69 21.19
CA ALA A 282 -0.47 -1.07 21.73
C ALA A 282 0.69 -0.96 20.73
N ILE A 283 0.41 -0.97 19.43
CA ILE A 283 1.45 -0.75 18.41
C ILE A 283 1.87 0.72 18.31
N ASP A 284 1.02 1.66 18.70
CA ASP A 284 1.29 3.10 18.88
C ASP A 284 2.12 3.72 17.74
N PRO A 285 1.66 3.73 16.48
CA PRO A 285 2.44 4.17 15.34
C PRO A 285 2.69 5.68 15.32
N LEU A 286 3.77 6.10 14.64
CA LEU A 286 4.03 7.51 14.32
C LEU A 286 3.24 7.94 13.07
N VAL A 287 3.11 7.03 12.11
CA VAL A 287 2.47 7.25 10.82
C VAL A 287 1.48 6.12 10.57
N ALA A 288 0.26 6.46 10.23
CA ALA A 288 -0.76 5.53 9.75
C ALA A 288 -1.07 5.80 8.27
N ILE A 289 -1.14 4.73 7.48
CA ILE A 289 -1.53 4.75 6.06
C ILE A 289 -2.80 3.92 5.92
N MET A 290 -3.89 4.52 5.45
CA MET A 290 -5.16 3.82 5.25
C MET A 290 -5.44 3.69 3.74
N GLN A 291 -5.56 2.46 3.27
CA GLN A 291 -5.86 2.12 1.88
C GLN A 291 -7.38 2.00 1.68
N ASN A 292 -8.11 3.04 2.03
CA ASN A 292 -9.55 3.10 1.83
C ASN A 292 -9.91 3.52 0.40
N GLY A 293 -11.09 3.12 -0.04
CA GLY A 293 -11.77 3.70 -1.21
C GLY A 293 -12.72 4.83 -0.80
N PRO A 294 -13.41 5.45 -1.76
CA PRO A 294 -14.37 6.51 -1.47
C PRO A 294 -15.57 6.04 -0.62
N THR A 295 -15.95 4.76 -0.75
CA THR A 295 -17.09 4.15 -0.03
C THR A 295 -16.72 2.89 0.73
N LYS A 296 -15.54 2.30 0.49
CA LYS A 296 -15.07 1.09 1.17
C LYS A 296 -13.99 1.46 2.19
N GLY A 297 -14.15 1.01 3.40
CA GLY A 297 -13.25 1.33 4.51
C GLY A 297 -13.39 2.77 5.00
N GLY A 298 -12.44 3.20 5.82
CA GLY A 298 -12.51 4.51 6.46
C GLY A 298 -13.75 4.66 7.35
N ASP A 299 -14.12 3.62 8.09
CA ASP A 299 -15.26 3.64 9.00
C ASP A 299 -14.97 4.56 10.19
N GLN A 300 -16.02 5.21 10.69
CA GLN A 300 -15.92 6.22 11.75
C GLN A 300 -15.16 5.71 12.97
N GLU A 301 -15.47 4.51 13.42
CA GLU A 301 -14.87 3.90 14.60
C GLU A 301 -13.37 3.72 14.41
N VAL A 302 -12.96 3.29 13.22
CA VAL A 302 -11.54 3.09 12.89
C VAL A 302 -10.81 4.41 12.74
N ILE A 303 -11.40 5.41 12.07
CA ILE A 303 -10.81 6.75 11.97
C ILE A 303 -10.58 7.33 13.37
N ASN A 304 -11.57 7.22 14.26
CA ASN A 304 -11.48 7.71 15.63
C ASN A 304 -10.41 6.94 16.42
N MET A 305 -10.35 5.61 16.25
CA MET A 305 -9.36 4.77 16.89
C MET A 305 -7.94 5.14 16.43
N VAL A 306 -7.71 5.27 15.13
CA VAL A 306 -6.40 5.68 14.58
C VAL A 306 -5.99 7.06 15.13
N ASN A 307 -6.89 8.03 15.12
CA ASN A 307 -6.62 9.36 15.67
C ASN A 307 -6.33 9.34 17.19
N SER A 308 -6.66 8.26 17.89
CA SER A 308 -6.42 8.12 19.34
C SER A 308 -5.05 7.53 19.70
N TYR A 309 -4.22 7.13 18.72
CA TYR A 309 -2.86 6.65 19.00
C TYR A 309 -2.01 7.76 19.62
N PRO A 310 -1.39 7.52 20.78
CA PRO A 310 -0.68 8.58 21.52
C PRO A 310 0.46 9.23 20.75
N SER A 311 1.17 8.46 19.96
CA SER A 311 2.35 8.94 19.22
C SER A 311 2.06 9.34 17.77
N LEU A 312 0.83 9.26 17.30
CA LEU A 312 0.49 9.54 15.91
C LEU A 312 0.83 10.97 15.51
N LYS A 313 1.59 11.13 14.45
CA LYS A 313 2.00 12.42 13.88
C LYS A 313 1.49 12.63 12.46
N GLY A 314 1.05 11.57 11.78
CA GLY A 314 0.49 11.63 10.44
C GLY A 314 -0.47 10.50 10.17
N PHE A 315 -1.67 10.86 9.72
CA PHE A 315 -2.67 9.91 9.25
C PHE A 315 -2.97 10.20 7.78
N TRP A 316 -2.47 9.33 6.90
CA TRP A 316 -2.55 9.45 5.44
C TRP A 316 -3.58 8.47 4.90
N ARG A 317 -4.35 8.90 3.88
CA ARG A 317 -5.42 8.09 3.28
C ARG A 317 -5.33 8.11 1.77
N THR A 318 -5.72 7.00 1.14
CA THR A 318 -5.81 6.96 -0.33
C THR A 318 -6.99 7.77 -0.83
N HIS A 319 -8.14 7.70 -0.15
CA HIS A 319 -9.35 8.41 -0.55
C HIS A 319 -10.01 9.22 0.56
N TYR A 320 -10.74 10.23 0.13
CA TYR A 320 -11.78 10.90 0.90
C TYR A 320 -12.92 9.90 1.18
N SER A 321 -13.34 9.78 2.43
CA SER A 321 -14.51 8.98 2.77
C SER A 321 -15.80 9.76 2.54
N ILE A 322 -16.59 9.34 1.55
CA ILE A 322 -17.90 9.95 1.25
C ILE A 322 -18.92 9.62 2.36
N ARG A 323 -18.76 8.47 3.01
CA ARG A 323 -19.64 8.02 4.10
C ARG A 323 -19.52 8.89 5.34
N TYR A 324 -18.34 9.44 5.60
CA TYR A 324 -18.03 10.22 6.82
C TYR A 324 -17.29 11.52 6.47
N PRO A 325 -17.96 12.48 5.79
CA PRO A 325 -17.31 13.69 5.27
C PRO A 325 -16.60 14.53 6.34
N SER A 326 -17.20 14.63 7.55
CA SER A 326 -16.65 15.42 8.66
C SER A 326 -15.40 14.83 9.29
N LEU A 327 -15.06 13.57 8.99
CA LEU A 327 -13.89 12.86 9.56
C LEU A 327 -12.68 12.84 8.63
N ASN A 328 -12.76 13.47 7.47
CA ASN A 328 -11.66 13.42 6.50
C ASN A 328 -10.46 14.28 6.93
N GLY A 329 -10.68 15.38 7.63
CA GLY A 329 -9.60 16.25 8.10
C GLY A 329 -8.93 17.05 6.97
N ASP A 330 -7.61 17.28 7.10
CA ASP A 330 -6.83 18.07 6.15
C ASP A 330 -6.66 17.31 4.81
N PRO A 331 -7.13 17.87 3.67
CA PRO A 331 -7.06 17.25 2.35
C PRO A 331 -5.62 17.03 1.84
N ASN A 332 -4.61 17.66 2.44
CA ASN A 332 -3.21 17.42 2.13
C ASN A 332 -2.79 15.97 2.46
N TYR A 333 -3.42 15.34 3.45
CA TYR A 333 -3.17 13.95 3.85
C TYR A 333 -4.01 12.93 3.07
N ILE A 334 -4.82 13.38 2.10
CA ILE A 334 -5.70 12.52 1.29
C ILE A 334 -5.22 12.57 -0.16
N ALA A 335 -4.84 11.40 -0.70
CA ALA A 335 -4.29 11.35 -2.05
C ALA A 335 -5.35 11.65 -3.11
N ASN A 336 -6.58 11.16 -2.93
CA ASN A 336 -7.69 11.37 -3.85
C ASN A 336 -8.89 11.96 -3.09
N PRO A 337 -8.96 13.31 -2.95
CA PRO A 337 -10.04 13.99 -2.24
C PRO A 337 -11.32 14.05 -3.07
N ASP A 338 -11.19 13.99 -4.39
CA ASP A 338 -12.29 14.05 -5.35
C ASP A 338 -12.41 12.69 -6.04
N TRP A 339 -13.61 12.17 -6.11
CA TRP A 339 -13.88 10.90 -6.75
C TRP A 339 -14.14 11.03 -8.27
N VAL A 340 -14.25 12.28 -8.76
CA VAL A 340 -14.43 12.60 -10.18
C VAL A 340 -13.69 13.89 -10.51
N PRO A 341 -12.73 13.88 -11.47
CA PRO A 341 -12.13 12.71 -12.08
C PRO A 341 -11.22 11.96 -11.12
N ASP A 342 -11.21 10.63 -11.21
CA ASP A 342 -10.27 9.80 -10.45
C ASP A 342 -8.87 9.93 -11.04
N LEU A 343 -7.97 10.54 -10.28
CA LEU A 343 -6.57 10.75 -10.67
C LEU A 343 -5.67 9.57 -10.34
N ALA A 344 -6.16 8.61 -9.57
CA ALA A 344 -5.41 7.45 -9.10
C ALA A 344 -4.05 7.82 -8.48
N SER A 345 -4.04 8.87 -7.67
CA SER A 345 -2.82 9.39 -7.05
C SER A 345 -2.39 8.49 -5.90
N PRO A 346 -1.18 7.91 -5.93
CA PRO A 346 -0.69 7.10 -4.82
C PRO A 346 -0.13 7.97 -3.69
N LEU A 347 0.08 7.32 -2.53
CA LEU A 347 0.96 7.82 -1.48
C LEU A 347 2.35 7.19 -1.65
N ALA A 348 3.40 8.02 -1.61
CA ALA A 348 4.77 7.57 -1.71
C ALA A 348 5.49 7.74 -0.37
N LEU A 349 6.26 6.73 0.06
CA LEU A 349 7.11 6.79 1.22
C LEU A 349 8.58 6.64 0.78
N ASP A 350 9.42 7.46 1.38
CA ASP A 350 10.87 7.41 1.24
C ASP A 350 11.47 7.25 2.64
N ILE A 351 12.12 6.11 2.90
CA ILE A 351 12.61 5.76 4.22
C ILE A 351 14.13 5.60 4.18
N THR A 352 14.84 6.40 4.99
CA THR A 352 16.29 6.28 5.14
C THR A 352 16.67 5.17 6.13
N PRO A 353 17.84 4.53 6.01
CA PRO A 353 18.32 3.59 7.04
C PRO A 353 18.47 4.25 8.43
N GLY A 354 18.64 5.57 8.47
CA GLY A 354 18.71 6.38 9.70
C GLY A 354 17.36 6.57 10.41
N GLY A 355 16.25 6.22 9.74
CA GLY A 355 14.91 6.28 10.30
C GLY A 355 14.12 7.54 9.93
N ASP A 356 14.57 8.34 8.95
CA ASP A 356 13.72 9.41 8.40
C ASP A 356 12.65 8.74 7.51
N ILE A 357 11.39 9.05 7.78
CA ILE A 357 10.23 8.54 7.06
C ILE A 357 9.54 9.72 6.40
N THR A 358 9.73 9.91 5.11
CA THR A 358 9.05 10.96 4.34
C THR A 358 7.86 10.38 3.61
N VAL A 359 6.66 10.87 3.92
CA VAL A 359 5.43 10.52 3.20
C VAL A 359 5.04 11.67 2.29
N THR A 360 4.73 11.37 1.05
CA THR A 360 4.36 12.34 0.01
C THR A 360 3.01 11.97 -0.59
N ASN A 361 2.10 12.94 -0.60
CA ASN A 361 0.89 12.89 -1.42
C ASN A 361 1.26 13.28 -2.84
N THR A 362 1.24 12.34 -3.77
CA THR A 362 1.71 12.57 -5.15
C THR A 362 0.78 13.45 -5.98
N ARG A 363 -0.47 13.66 -5.53
CA ARG A 363 -1.42 14.57 -6.18
C ARG A 363 -0.96 16.04 -6.15
N ASN A 364 -0.45 16.47 -4.99
CA ASN A 364 -0.13 17.89 -4.75
C ASN A 364 1.31 18.10 -4.26
N ASN A 365 2.13 17.06 -4.19
CA ASN A 365 3.51 17.06 -3.68
C ASN A 365 3.63 17.51 -2.21
N PHE A 366 2.53 17.54 -1.45
CA PHE A 366 2.60 17.76 -0.02
C PHE A 366 3.35 16.60 0.63
N SER A 367 4.40 16.91 1.37
CA SER A 367 5.20 15.89 2.05
C SER A 367 5.50 16.27 3.48
N LYS A 368 5.68 15.25 4.31
CA LYS A 368 6.08 15.41 5.71
C LYS A 368 7.04 14.31 6.12
N THR A 369 8.10 14.71 6.83
CA THR A 369 9.11 13.79 7.34
C THR A 369 8.90 13.55 8.83
N TYR A 370 9.00 12.29 9.23
CA TYR A 370 8.91 11.81 10.60
C TYR A 370 10.20 11.07 10.94
N GLN A 371 10.55 11.02 12.22
CA GLN A 371 11.73 10.29 12.68
C GLN A 371 11.29 9.01 13.38
N ALA A 372 11.77 7.86 12.91
CA ALA A 372 11.56 6.57 13.57
C ALA A 372 12.10 6.61 15.00
N ARG A 373 11.50 5.81 15.86
CA ARG A 373 11.97 5.63 17.23
C ARG A 373 13.35 5.00 17.23
N SER A 374 14.15 5.34 18.23
CA SER A 374 15.38 4.57 18.46
C SER A 374 14.99 3.13 18.79
N ALA A 375 15.60 2.16 18.09
CA ALA A 375 15.38 0.76 18.38
C ALA A 375 15.66 0.49 19.85
N SER A 376 14.70 -0.04 20.58
CA SER A 376 14.90 -0.53 21.94
C SER A 376 15.56 -1.91 21.88
N GLY A 377 16.88 -1.93 21.73
CA GLY A 377 17.70 -3.15 21.81
C GLY A 377 17.84 -3.92 20.47
N PRO A 378 18.88 -4.77 20.35
CA PRO A 378 19.13 -5.57 19.17
C PRO A 378 18.07 -6.65 18.99
N GLU A 379 17.54 -6.78 17.77
CA GLU A 379 16.89 -8.00 17.34
C GLU A 379 18.02 -9.07 17.15
N ASN A 380 18.19 -9.97 18.12
CA ASN A 380 18.97 -11.18 17.99
C ASN A 380 18.07 -12.32 17.51
#